data_723d384e6c0b31e8307fcef8c10275df
#
_entry.id   723d384e6c0b31e8307fcef8c10275df
#
_cell.length_a   1.000
_cell.length_b   1.000
_cell.length_c   1.000
_cell.angle_alpha   90.00
_cell.angle_beta   90.00
_cell.angle_gamma   90.00
#
_symmetry.space_group_name_H-M   'P 1'
#
loop_
_entity.id
_entity.type
_entity.pdbx_description
1 polymer ?
#
loop_
_entity_poly.entity_id
_entity_poly.type
_entity_poly.pdbx_seq_one_letter_code
_entity_poly.pdbx_strand_id
1 'polypeptide(L)'
;LGDVYKRQAENYTLDDELSYLIDNREMWFIPVINPDGYVYNELIEPDGGGMHRKNRRNTNCGNGTTRGVDLNRNFGFECGADNIGSSSDPCSEVYRGDSPFSEPETEAVRDFILNHDFKNVLHYHSYSNLYIHAFGDGSYPEEPDLTTHREIGLEMARHNGYYVGTGLDGIGYT
;
A
#
# COMPACT_ATOMS: atom_id res chain seq x y z
N LEU A 1 -11.06 3.71 3.58
CA LEU A 1 -10.90 3.16 4.96
C LEU A 1 -11.95 3.71 5.91
N GLY A 2 -12.17 5.05 5.97
CA GLY A 2 -13.19 5.64 6.85
C GLY A 2 -14.57 5.01 6.72
N ASP A 3 -15.00 4.69 5.51
CA ASP A 3 -16.30 4.08 5.26
C ASP A 3 -16.38 2.61 5.71
N VAL A 4 -15.26 1.88 5.74
CA VAL A 4 -15.24 0.47 6.16
C VAL A 4 -15.51 0.35 7.65
N TYR A 5 -14.71 0.99 8.51
CA TYR A 5 -14.94 0.89 9.96
C TYR A 5 -16.20 1.64 10.41
N LYS A 6 -16.62 2.70 9.70
CA LYS A 6 -17.90 3.35 9.94
C LYS A 6 -19.04 2.36 9.70
N ARG A 7 -19.06 1.67 8.55
CA ARG A 7 -20.03 0.63 8.26
C ARG A 7 -20.03 -0.46 9.33
N GLN A 8 -18.86 -0.87 9.79
CA GLN A 8 -18.74 -1.87 10.85
C GLN A 8 -19.40 -1.40 12.15
N ALA A 9 -19.09 -0.16 12.58
CA ALA A 9 -19.65 0.39 13.81
C ALA A 9 -21.17 0.63 13.73
N GLU A 10 -21.66 1.12 12.59
CA GLU A 10 -23.08 1.47 12.42
C GLU A 10 -23.97 0.24 12.22
N ASN A 11 -23.44 -0.88 11.70
CA ASN A 11 -24.22 -2.08 11.42
C ASN A 11 -23.92 -3.24 12.39
N TYR A 12 -23.10 -3.01 13.42
CA TYR A 12 -22.89 -3.97 14.49
C TYR A 12 -24.26 -4.30 15.14
N THR A 13 -24.56 -5.56 15.34
CA THR A 13 -25.85 -6.13 15.78
C THR A 13 -27.00 -6.05 14.77
N LEU A 14 -26.85 -5.38 13.63
CA LEU A 14 -27.86 -5.30 12.58
C LEU A 14 -27.57 -6.24 11.40
N ASP A 15 -26.32 -6.61 11.23
CA ASP A 15 -25.81 -7.51 10.20
C ASP A 15 -25.05 -8.64 10.90
N ASP A 16 -25.56 -9.87 10.80
CA ASP A 16 -25.04 -11.04 11.52
C ASP A 16 -23.61 -11.40 11.06
N GLU A 17 -23.30 -11.28 9.76
CA GLU A 17 -21.97 -11.54 9.23
C GLU A 17 -20.96 -10.52 9.75
N LEU A 18 -21.32 -9.26 9.76
CA LEU A 18 -20.51 -8.16 10.26
C LEU A 18 -20.26 -8.29 11.77
N SER A 19 -21.30 -8.62 12.52
CA SER A 19 -21.20 -8.87 13.96
C SER A 19 -20.26 -10.04 14.24
N TYR A 20 -20.40 -11.15 13.49
CA TYR A 20 -19.50 -12.30 13.61
C TYR A 20 -18.04 -11.93 13.34
N LEU A 21 -17.77 -11.14 12.30
CA LEU A 21 -16.41 -10.70 11.97
C LEU A 21 -15.82 -9.83 13.07
N ILE A 22 -16.59 -8.88 13.60
CA ILE A 22 -16.13 -7.99 14.68
C ILE A 22 -15.86 -8.79 15.96
N ASP A 23 -16.71 -9.73 16.31
CA ASP A 23 -16.60 -10.51 17.54
C ASP A 23 -15.49 -11.58 17.49
N ASN A 24 -15.07 -12.01 16.28
CA ASN A 24 -14.18 -13.15 16.10
C ASN A 24 -12.89 -12.83 15.35
N ARG A 25 -12.63 -11.58 14.98
CA ARG A 25 -11.43 -11.13 14.28
C ARG A 25 -10.84 -9.89 14.92
N GLU A 26 -9.54 -9.88 15.02
CA GLU A 26 -8.79 -8.68 15.33
C GLU A 26 -8.52 -7.93 14.03
N MET A 27 -8.96 -6.67 13.95
CA MET A 27 -8.82 -5.83 12.77
C MET A 27 -8.06 -4.55 13.11
N TRP A 28 -7.01 -4.29 12.35
CA TRP A 28 -6.17 -3.11 12.50
C TRP A 28 -6.33 -2.18 11.31
N PHE A 29 -6.41 -0.90 11.59
CA PHE A 29 -6.50 0.16 10.57
C PHE A 29 -5.39 1.16 10.77
N ILE A 30 -4.53 1.32 9.76
CA ILE A 30 -3.48 2.35 9.69
C ILE A 30 -3.93 3.36 8.65
N PRO A 31 -4.56 4.49 9.04
CA PRO A 31 -5.17 5.41 8.09
C PRO A 31 -4.18 6.11 7.18
N VAL A 32 -2.98 6.42 7.69
CA VAL A 32 -1.93 7.16 6.97
C VAL A 32 -0.57 6.57 7.30
N ILE A 33 0.09 5.98 6.31
CA ILE A 33 1.46 5.45 6.45
C ILE A 33 2.50 6.57 6.26
N ASN A 34 2.21 7.56 5.42
CA ASN A 34 3.10 8.69 5.12
C ASN A 34 2.51 10.02 5.63
N PRO A 35 2.56 10.30 6.94
CA PRO A 35 1.97 11.52 7.49
C PRO A 35 2.66 12.80 6.99
N ASP A 36 3.98 12.77 6.82
CA ASP A 36 4.74 13.93 6.35
C ASP A 36 4.40 14.29 4.89
N GLY A 37 4.28 13.30 4.03
CA GLY A 37 3.86 13.49 2.65
C GLY A 37 2.41 13.95 2.54
N TYR A 38 1.54 13.44 3.41
CA TYR A 38 0.15 13.88 3.49
C TYR A 38 0.04 15.36 3.84
N VAL A 39 0.67 15.78 4.94
CA VAL A 39 0.70 17.20 5.37
C VAL A 39 1.35 18.08 4.30
N TYR A 40 2.40 17.61 3.64
CA TYR A 40 3.01 18.38 2.56
C TYR A 40 2.07 18.58 1.37
N ASN A 41 1.28 17.57 1.00
CA ASN A 41 0.24 17.73 -0.03
C ASN A 41 -0.81 18.79 0.36
N GLU A 42 -1.26 18.79 1.61
CA GLU A 42 -2.19 19.84 2.10
C GLU A 42 -1.59 21.25 2.05
N LEU A 43 -0.27 21.38 2.25
CA LEU A 43 0.41 22.66 2.18
C LEU A 43 0.55 23.21 0.75
N ILE A 44 0.83 22.34 -0.23
CA ILE A 44 1.05 22.77 -1.62
C ILE A 44 -0.24 22.83 -2.44
N GLU A 45 -1.23 22.04 -2.07
CA GLU A 45 -2.54 21.93 -2.73
C GLU A 45 -3.66 21.89 -1.67
N PRO A 46 -3.94 23.02 -1.01
CA PRO A 46 -4.88 23.06 0.12
C PRO A 46 -6.33 22.72 -0.26
N ASP A 47 -6.68 22.88 -1.53
CA ASP A 47 -8.00 22.50 -2.07
C ASP A 47 -8.09 21.02 -2.47
N GLY A 48 -7.04 20.25 -2.24
CA GLY A 48 -6.91 18.84 -2.59
C GLY A 48 -6.23 18.57 -3.92
N GLY A 49 -5.92 17.32 -4.18
CA GLY A 49 -5.29 16.91 -5.46
C GLY A 49 -3.76 16.91 -5.47
N GLY A 50 -3.12 17.14 -4.33
CA GLY A 50 -1.66 17.07 -4.22
C GLY A 50 -1.11 15.70 -4.63
N MET A 51 -0.07 15.69 -5.46
CA MET A 51 0.50 14.49 -6.08
C MET A 51 1.85 14.06 -5.48
N HIS A 52 2.27 14.68 -4.38
CA HIS A 52 3.51 14.29 -3.70
C HIS A 52 3.35 12.91 -3.06
N ARG A 53 4.16 11.95 -3.51
CA ARG A 53 4.08 10.54 -3.10
C ARG A 53 5.17 10.09 -2.12
N LYS A 54 6.23 10.90 -1.97
CA LYS A 54 7.41 10.59 -1.18
C LYS A 54 7.22 11.05 0.27
N ASN A 55 8.01 10.51 1.21
CA ASN A 55 8.13 11.11 2.53
C ASN A 55 8.89 12.45 2.46
N ARG A 56 9.26 13.03 3.60
CA ARG A 56 9.95 14.33 3.62
C ARG A 56 11.40 14.24 4.12
N ARG A 57 12.01 13.04 4.06
CA ARG A 57 13.44 12.87 4.34
C ARG A 57 14.31 13.82 3.50
N ASN A 58 15.35 14.36 4.10
CA ASN A 58 16.31 15.18 3.37
C ASN A 58 17.22 14.30 2.49
N THR A 59 17.06 14.39 1.19
CA THR A 59 17.83 13.66 0.18
C THR A 59 18.79 14.57 -0.60
N ASN A 60 18.97 15.83 -0.16
CA ASN A 60 19.74 16.88 -0.86
C ASN A 60 19.22 17.24 -2.27
N CYS A 61 17.99 16.88 -2.59
CA CYS A 61 17.33 17.17 -3.87
C CYS A 61 16.46 18.43 -3.82
N GLY A 62 16.83 19.40 -2.99
CA GLY A 62 16.03 20.61 -2.77
C GLY A 62 14.89 20.41 -1.78
N ASN A 63 13.97 21.36 -1.74
CA ASN A 63 12.85 21.35 -0.79
C ASN A 63 11.48 21.09 -1.44
N GLY A 64 11.45 20.90 -2.75
CA GLY A 64 10.23 20.69 -3.54
C GLY A 64 9.73 19.25 -3.50
N THR A 65 9.01 18.88 -4.53
CA THR A 65 8.40 17.54 -4.68
C THR A 65 9.42 16.43 -4.89
N THR A 66 10.62 16.74 -5.39
CA THR A 66 11.73 15.79 -5.56
C THR A 66 12.34 15.29 -4.26
N ARG A 67 12.13 16.01 -3.13
CA ARG A 67 12.65 15.64 -1.82
C ARG A 67 11.93 14.40 -1.26
N GLY A 68 12.70 13.50 -0.65
CA GLY A 68 12.19 12.33 0.10
C GLY A 68 12.38 11.01 -0.63
N VAL A 69 11.90 9.96 -0.01
CA VAL A 69 11.90 8.57 -0.50
C VAL A 69 10.48 8.16 -0.86
N ASP A 70 10.32 7.45 -1.98
CA ASP A 70 9.05 6.80 -2.33
C ASP A 70 8.87 5.56 -1.45
N LEU A 71 8.02 5.66 -0.42
CA LEU A 71 7.82 4.58 0.53
C LEU A 71 7.32 3.29 -0.15
N ASN A 72 6.57 3.41 -1.24
CA ASN A 72 6.11 2.26 -2.03
C ASN A 72 7.22 1.62 -2.89
N ARG A 73 8.47 2.06 -2.73
CA ARG A 73 9.68 1.47 -3.33
C ARG A 73 10.70 1.06 -2.27
N ASN A 74 10.36 1.25 -0.98
CA ASN A 74 11.30 1.05 0.13
C ASN A 74 11.05 -0.24 0.93
N PHE A 75 10.08 -1.09 0.52
CA PHE A 75 9.85 -2.42 1.11
C PHE A 75 10.90 -3.44 0.63
N GLY A 76 11.05 -4.54 1.39
CA GLY A 76 12.23 -5.41 1.31
C GLY A 76 12.27 -6.40 0.14
N PHE A 77 11.11 -6.91 -0.30
CA PHE A 77 11.08 -7.94 -1.34
C PHE A 77 11.58 -7.36 -2.68
N GLU A 78 12.62 -7.99 -3.26
CA GLU A 78 13.26 -7.59 -4.53
C GLU A 78 13.62 -6.10 -4.64
N CYS A 79 13.81 -5.41 -3.52
CA CYS A 79 14.12 -3.98 -3.49
C CYS A 79 15.42 -3.70 -4.23
N GLY A 80 15.32 -3.02 -5.38
CA GLY A 80 16.47 -2.66 -6.19
C GLY A 80 17.08 -3.79 -7.01
N ALA A 81 16.34 -4.87 -7.24
CA ALA A 81 16.75 -5.95 -8.14
C ALA A 81 17.06 -5.41 -9.54
N ASP A 82 16.30 -4.43 -9.98
CA ASP A 82 16.55 -3.66 -11.19
C ASP A 82 16.22 -2.15 -11.00
N ASN A 83 16.21 -1.39 -12.08
CA ASN A 83 15.80 0.02 -12.07
C ASN A 83 14.51 0.24 -12.88
N ILE A 84 13.67 -0.80 -13.04
CA ILE A 84 12.38 -0.70 -13.69
C ILE A 84 11.34 -0.37 -12.62
N GLY A 85 10.63 0.76 -12.76
CA GLY A 85 9.65 1.21 -11.76
C GLY A 85 10.21 1.77 -10.46
N SER A 86 11.53 1.66 -10.20
CA SER A 86 12.22 2.27 -9.07
C SER A 86 13.56 2.88 -9.47
N SER A 87 14.15 3.73 -8.62
CA SER A 87 15.42 4.42 -8.92
C SER A 87 16.31 4.50 -7.69
N SER A 88 17.63 4.41 -7.92
CA SER A 88 18.66 4.73 -6.92
C SER A 88 19.03 6.21 -6.90
N ASP A 89 18.53 7.03 -7.82
CA ASP A 89 18.76 8.48 -7.84
C ASP A 89 17.89 9.16 -6.76
N PRO A 90 18.50 9.82 -5.75
CA PRO A 90 17.77 10.50 -4.68
C PRO A 90 16.78 11.57 -5.16
N CYS A 91 16.98 12.11 -6.35
CA CYS A 91 16.12 13.14 -6.93
C CYS A 91 14.98 12.61 -7.81
N SER A 92 14.95 11.28 -8.03
CA SER A 92 13.88 10.64 -8.77
C SER A 92 12.58 10.60 -7.97
N GLU A 93 11.43 10.73 -8.65
CA GLU A 93 10.10 10.58 -8.05
C GLU A 93 9.84 9.17 -7.49
N VAL A 94 10.56 8.17 -8.01
CA VAL A 94 10.49 6.76 -7.57
C VAL A 94 11.77 6.32 -6.84
N TYR A 95 12.43 7.24 -6.13
CA TYR A 95 13.62 6.93 -5.33
C TYR A 95 13.28 5.94 -4.21
N ARG A 96 13.96 4.80 -4.21
CA ARG A 96 13.70 3.69 -3.29
C ARG A 96 14.38 3.76 -1.93
N GLY A 97 15.16 4.84 -1.68
CA GLY A 97 15.97 4.97 -0.46
C GLY A 97 17.36 4.31 -0.60
N ASP A 98 18.13 4.39 0.49
CA ASP A 98 19.51 3.89 0.54
C ASP A 98 19.57 2.36 0.68
N SER A 99 18.54 1.76 1.26
CA SER A 99 18.39 0.31 1.47
C SER A 99 16.92 -0.03 1.70
N PRO A 100 16.53 -1.33 1.60
CA PRO A 100 15.21 -1.78 2.03
C PRO A 100 14.93 -1.33 3.46
N PHE A 101 13.72 -0.84 3.70
CA PHE A 101 13.29 -0.35 5.02
C PHE A 101 14.19 0.72 5.62
N SER A 102 14.80 1.57 4.79
CA SER A 102 15.62 2.70 5.26
C SER A 102 14.81 3.82 5.90
N GLU A 103 13.51 3.82 5.70
CA GLU A 103 12.61 4.87 6.19
C GLU A 103 11.85 4.40 7.44
N PRO A 104 11.71 5.26 8.46
CA PRO A 104 11.04 4.88 9.70
C PRO A 104 9.59 4.43 9.49
N GLU A 105 8.91 4.96 8.50
CA GLU A 105 7.54 4.60 8.16
C GLU A 105 7.44 3.15 7.66
N THR A 106 8.33 2.75 6.77
CA THR A 106 8.34 1.37 6.23
C THR A 106 8.89 0.38 7.25
N GLU A 107 9.86 0.79 8.06
CA GLU A 107 10.38 0.01 9.17
C GLU A 107 9.28 -0.27 10.22
N ALA A 108 8.52 0.75 10.60
CA ALA A 108 7.40 0.62 11.53
C ALA A 108 6.32 -0.35 11.01
N VAL A 109 5.97 -0.27 9.71
CA VAL A 109 5.00 -1.19 9.08
C VAL A 109 5.55 -2.63 9.08
N ARG A 110 6.83 -2.82 8.70
CA ARG A 110 7.49 -4.12 8.75
C ARG A 110 7.42 -4.73 10.16
N ASP A 111 7.86 -3.98 11.15
CA ASP A 111 7.94 -4.45 12.53
C ASP A 111 6.54 -4.73 13.09
N PHE A 112 5.56 -3.92 12.75
CA PHE A 112 4.17 -4.15 13.10
C PHE A 112 3.65 -5.46 12.51
N ILE A 113 3.90 -5.71 11.22
CA ILE A 113 3.47 -6.96 10.55
C ILE A 113 4.17 -8.18 11.14
N LEU A 114 5.49 -8.09 11.39
CA LEU A 114 6.26 -9.21 11.95
C LEU A 114 5.90 -9.55 13.41
N ASN A 115 5.36 -8.62 14.16
CA ASN A 115 4.94 -8.83 15.54
C ASN A 115 3.49 -9.33 15.70
N HIS A 116 2.77 -9.54 14.59
CA HIS A 116 1.39 -10.02 14.58
C HIS A 116 1.24 -11.20 13.60
N ASP A 117 0.31 -12.09 13.88
CA ASP A 117 -0.02 -13.22 13.00
C ASP A 117 -1.20 -12.84 12.08
N PHE A 118 -0.95 -11.86 11.19
CA PHE A 118 -1.96 -11.44 10.22
C PHE A 118 -2.26 -12.56 9.22
N LYS A 119 -3.53 -12.79 8.98
CA LYS A 119 -4.01 -13.71 7.94
C LYS A 119 -4.20 -13.00 6.60
N ASN A 120 -4.57 -11.72 6.63
CA ASN A 120 -4.72 -10.89 5.45
C ASN A 120 -4.21 -9.48 5.74
N VAL A 121 -3.54 -8.88 4.75
CA VAL A 121 -3.09 -7.49 4.78
C VAL A 121 -3.53 -6.82 3.48
N LEU A 122 -4.20 -5.68 3.59
CA LEU A 122 -4.65 -4.88 2.45
C LEU A 122 -3.99 -3.52 2.46
N HIS A 123 -3.31 -3.18 1.38
CA HIS A 123 -2.73 -1.86 1.15
C HIS A 123 -3.58 -1.08 0.16
N TYR A 124 -4.11 0.05 0.60
CA TYR A 124 -4.91 0.92 -0.25
C TYR A 124 -4.03 1.98 -0.91
N HIS A 125 -4.21 2.14 -2.20
CA HIS A 125 -3.51 3.12 -3.01
C HIS A 125 -4.50 4.04 -3.74
N SER A 126 -4.11 5.27 -4.04
CA SER A 126 -4.73 6.12 -5.04
C SER A 126 -3.77 6.22 -6.23
N TYR A 127 -4.21 5.99 -7.43
CA TYR A 127 -5.54 5.59 -7.81
C TYR A 127 -5.49 4.55 -8.93
N SER A 128 -6.41 3.60 -8.94
CA SER A 128 -6.74 2.74 -10.09
C SER A 128 -7.84 1.75 -9.68
N ASN A 129 -8.56 1.23 -10.63
CA ASN A 129 -9.60 0.23 -10.38
C ASN A 129 -8.98 -1.18 -10.44
N LEU A 130 -8.02 -1.45 -9.55
CA LEU A 130 -7.22 -2.67 -9.55
C LEU A 130 -7.22 -3.33 -8.18
N TYR A 131 -7.23 -4.65 -8.17
CA TYR A 131 -6.83 -5.49 -7.06
C TYR A 131 -5.53 -6.21 -7.46
N ILE A 132 -4.44 -5.85 -6.83
CA ILE A 132 -3.11 -6.40 -7.13
C ILE A 132 -2.71 -7.37 -6.03
N HIS A 133 -2.29 -8.58 -6.43
CA HIS A 133 -1.72 -9.57 -5.54
C HIS A 133 -0.23 -9.84 -5.89
N ALA A 134 0.45 -10.61 -5.06
CA ALA A 134 1.85 -10.97 -5.24
C ALA A 134 2.07 -11.80 -6.55
N PHE A 135 3.20 -11.61 -7.23
CA PHE A 135 4.29 -10.69 -6.92
C PHE A 135 4.36 -9.56 -7.95
N GLY A 136 5.08 -8.45 -7.62
CA GLY A 136 5.22 -7.33 -8.53
C GLY A 136 6.13 -7.60 -9.73
N ASP A 137 7.12 -8.48 -9.59
CA ASP A 137 8.14 -8.85 -10.58
C ASP A 137 7.64 -9.71 -11.76
N GLY A 138 6.35 -10.04 -11.78
CA GLY A 138 5.74 -10.91 -12.80
C GLY A 138 5.83 -12.41 -12.49
N SER A 139 6.47 -12.80 -11.41
CA SER A 139 6.35 -14.15 -10.87
C SER A 139 5.03 -14.34 -10.11
N TYR A 140 4.73 -15.58 -9.75
CA TYR A 140 3.52 -15.92 -9.03
C TYR A 140 3.85 -16.73 -7.78
N PRO A 141 3.06 -16.61 -6.70
CA PRO A 141 3.13 -17.53 -5.58
C PRO A 141 2.92 -18.98 -6.04
N GLU A 142 3.49 -19.92 -5.28
CA GLU A 142 3.19 -21.34 -5.49
C GLU A 142 1.75 -21.66 -5.06
N GLU A 143 1.21 -22.75 -5.61
CA GLU A 143 -0.10 -23.25 -5.17
C GLU A 143 -0.01 -23.85 -3.75
N PRO A 144 -1.02 -23.63 -2.87
CA PRO A 144 -2.36 -23.07 -3.17
C PRO A 144 -2.47 -21.55 -3.03
N ASP A 145 -1.39 -20.83 -2.75
CA ASP A 145 -1.45 -19.40 -2.42
C ASP A 145 -1.89 -18.56 -3.64
N LEU A 146 -1.45 -18.89 -4.84
CA LEU A 146 -1.89 -18.20 -6.05
C LEU A 146 -3.40 -18.31 -6.25
N THR A 147 -3.96 -19.49 -6.12
CA THR A 147 -5.42 -19.71 -6.21
C THR A 147 -6.14 -18.92 -5.12
N THR A 148 -5.66 -18.95 -3.89
CA THR A 148 -6.22 -18.20 -2.76
C THR A 148 -6.25 -16.69 -3.02
N HIS A 149 -5.14 -16.11 -3.48
CA HIS A 149 -5.06 -14.70 -3.84
C HIS A 149 -6.09 -14.31 -4.93
N ARG A 150 -6.20 -15.15 -5.97
CA ARG A 150 -7.14 -14.91 -7.07
C ARG A 150 -8.60 -15.01 -6.62
N GLU A 151 -8.95 -16.00 -5.83
CA GLU A 151 -10.32 -16.17 -5.31
C GLU A 151 -10.73 -14.99 -4.42
N ILE A 152 -9.87 -14.59 -3.49
CA ILE A 152 -10.11 -13.42 -2.64
C ILE A 152 -10.25 -12.16 -3.51
N GLY A 153 -9.34 -11.93 -4.46
CA GLY A 153 -9.40 -10.77 -5.33
C GLY A 153 -10.66 -10.72 -6.18
N LEU A 154 -11.07 -11.84 -6.76
CA LEU A 154 -12.29 -11.92 -7.58
C LEU A 154 -13.55 -11.67 -6.73
N GLU A 155 -13.61 -12.17 -5.50
CA GLU A 155 -14.74 -11.91 -4.62
C GLU A 155 -14.78 -10.45 -4.18
N MET A 156 -13.64 -9.83 -3.87
CA MET A 156 -13.57 -8.39 -3.56
C MET A 156 -13.94 -7.52 -4.76
N ALA A 157 -13.58 -7.94 -5.97
CA ALA A 157 -13.87 -7.21 -7.21
C ALA A 157 -15.30 -7.42 -7.73
N ARG A 158 -16.05 -8.34 -7.16
CA ARG A 158 -17.38 -8.79 -7.64
C ARG A 158 -18.39 -7.66 -7.85
N HIS A 159 -18.35 -6.63 -6.99
CA HIS A 159 -19.34 -5.55 -7.00
C HIS A 159 -18.82 -4.23 -7.57
N ASN A 160 -17.52 -4.11 -7.82
CA ASN A 160 -16.90 -2.87 -8.30
C ASN A 160 -16.24 -3.03 -9.69
N GLY A 161 -16.14 -4.27 -10.19
CA GLY A 161 -15.58 -4.56 -11.50
C GLY A 161 -14.08 -4.26 -11.62
N TYR A 162 -13.36 -4.27 -10.51
CA TYR A 162 -11.92 -4.04 -10.52
C TYR A 162 -11.20 -5.19 -11.24
N TYR A 163 -10.14 -4.86 -11.94
CA TYR A 163 -9.25 -5.87 -12.52
C TYR A 163 -8.48 -6.59 -11.39
N VAL A 164 -8.30 -7.91 -11.52
CA VAL A 164 -7.57 -8.73 -10.55
C VAL A 164 -6.35 -9.34 -11.23
N GLY A 165 -5.16 -9.07 -10.70
CA GLY A 165 -3.90 -9.58 -11.27
C GLY A 165 -2.68 -9.12 -10.49
N THR A 166 -1.49 -9.34 -11.05
CA THR A 166 -0.22 -8.86 -10.50
C THR A 166 0.04 -7.40 -10.86
N GLY A 167 1.08 -6.80 -10.28
CA GLY A 167 1.53 -5.45 -10.64
C GLY A 167 1.89 -5.35 -12.13
N LEU A 168 2.59 -6.35 -12.65
CA LEU A 168 2.97 -6.39 -14.07
C LEU A 168 1.74 -6.45 -14.98
N ASP A 169 0.74 -7.29 -14.64
CA ASP A 169 -0.49 -7.44 -15.43
C ASP A 169 -1.36 -6.17 -15.40
N GLY A 170 -1.45 -5.52 -14.23
CA GLY A 170 -2.37 -4.41 -13.99
C GLY A 170 -1.82 -3.03 -14.35
N ILE A 171 -0.54 -2.78 -14.08
CA ILE A 171 0.10 -1.46 -14.26
C ILE A 171 1.32 -1.48 -15.19
N GLY A 172 1.76 -2.67 -15.63
CA GLY A 172 2.79 -2.82 -16.66
C GLY A 172 4.22 -2.55 -16.20
N TYR A 173 4.49 -2.49 -14.89
CA TYR A 173 5.83 -2.39 -14.32
C TYR A 173 5.94 -3.09 -12.95
N THR A 174 7.15 -3.42 -12.57
CA THR A 174 7.50 -4.11 -11.33
C THR A 174 7.91 -3.14 -10.20
#